data_77dc309107cee34c8414c5c4f799b2f9
#
_entry.id   77dc309107cee34c8414c5c4f799b2f9
#
_cell.length_a   1.000
_cell.length_b   1.000
_cell.length_c   1.000
_cell.angle_alpha   90.00
_cell.angle_beta   90.00
_cell.angle_gamma   90.00
#
_symmetry.space_group_name_H-M   'P 1'
#
loop_
_entity.id
_entity.type
_entity.pdbx_description
1 polymer ?
#
loop_
_entity_poly.entity_id
_entity_poly.type
_entity_poly.pdbx_seq_one_letter_code
_entity_poly.pdbx_strand_id
1 'polypeptide(L)'
;MKNLILPFLLFSGFLFAQQTSLKESAGLFPLYLVDGMITNEEQLKAFGPAEISAVSVYKSDNLPEKLIPFTNFISEGIISITMKSGTANLESVSLDRLNIQHQFDELNPVYINRIFVKNNTVKILTDALVEAEIIENNGQKFLNIWTVKKSERNGIVKRSGGIKNLPKEKSAAKTVILK
;
A
#
# COMPACT_ATOMS: atom_id res chain seq x y z
N MET A 1 -74.93 -27.22 -0.90
CA MET A 1 -73.66 -27.39 -1.57
C MET A 1 -72.90 -26.11 -1.35
N LYS A 2 -71.97 -26.10 -0.40
CA LYS A 2 -71.15 -24.90 -0.02
C LYS A 2 -69.76 -25.06 -0.61
N ASN A 3 -69.45 -24.26 -1.61
CA ASN A 3 -68.08 -24.22 -2.20
C ASN A 3 -67.14 -23.50 -1.26
N LEU A 4 -66.19 -24.23 -0.68
CA LEU A 4 -65.12 -23.72 0.12
C LEU A 4 -63.99 -23.35 -0.81
N ILE A 5 -63.83 -22.07 -1.11
CA ILE A 5 -62.69 -21.52 -1.85
C ILE A 5 -61.58 -21.30 -0.86
N LEU A 6 -60.53 -22.12 -0.97
CA LEU A 6 -59.32 -22.01 -0.19
C LEU A 6 -58.40 -20.97 -0.83
N PRO A 7 -58.05 -19.84 -0.16
CA PRO A 7 -57.10 -18.88 -0.72
C PRO A 7 -55.69 -19.45 -0.57
N PHE A 8 -55.05 -19.71 -1.70
CA PHE A 8 -53.65 -20.09 -1.80
C PHE A 8 -52.79 -18.86 -1.50
N LEU A 9 -52.32 -18.73 -0.25
CA LEU A 9 -51.38 -17.72 0.17
C LEU A 9 -50.01 -18.04 -0.45
N LEU A 10 -49.69 -17.35 -1.55
CA LEU A 10 -48.38 -17.29 -2.13
C LEU A 10 -47.44 -16.57 -1.16
N PHE A 11 -46.75 -17.32 -0.32
CA PHE A 11 -45.66 -16.86 0.48
C PHE A 11 -44.47 -16.66 -0.48
N SER A 12 -44.41 -15.48 -1.12
CA SER A 12 -43.22 -15.04 -1.83
C SER A 12 -42.12 -14.75 -0.79
N GLY A 13 -41.36 -15.78 -0.44
CA GLY A 13 -40.15 -15.64 0.34
C GLY A 13 -39.18 -14.72 -0.40
N PHE A 14 -39.04 -13.52 0.08
CA PHE A 14 -37.91 -12.65 -0.26
C PHE A 14 -36.64 -13.36 0.21
N LEU A 15 -36.00 -14.09 -0.71
CA LEU A 15 -34.63 -14.48 -0.58
C LEU A 15 -33.81 -13.18 -0.62
N PHE A 16 -33.59 -12.59 0.54
CA PHE A 16 -32.47 -11.69 0.73
C PHE A 16 -31.24 -12.52 0.45
N ALA A 17 -30.76 -12.49 -0.78
CA ALA A 17 -29.43 -12.85 -1.11
C ALA A 17 -28.54 -11.88 -0.28
N GLN A 18 -28.10 -12.33 0.89
CA GLN A 18 -26.98 -11.73 1.56
C GLN A 18 -25.83 -11.80 0.57
N GLN A 19 -25.62 -10.70 -0.14
CA GLN A 19 -24.35 -10.41 -0.76
C GLN A 19 -23.34 -10.34 0.40
N THR A 20 -22.87 -11.50 0.84
CA THR A 20 -21.58 -11.58 1.48
C THR A 20 -20.63 -11.03 0.44
N SER A 21 -20.34 -9.73 0.54
CA SER A 21 -19.16 -9.19 -0.11
C SER A 21 -18.04 -10.05 0.45
N LEU A 22 -17.60 -11.03 -0.34
CA LEU A 22 -16.32 -11.66 -0.16
C LEU A 22 -15.38 -10.46 -0.04
N LYS A 23 -14.99 -10.15 1.19
CA LYS A 23 -13.79 -9.41 1.46
C LYS A 23 -12.73 -10.27 0.79
N GLU A 24 -12.55 -10.05 -0.51
CA GLU A 24 -11.38 -10.53 -1.21
C GLU A 24 -10.26 -10.13 -0.29
N SER A 25 -9.68 -11.10 0.38
CA SER A 25 -8.45 -10.91 1.15
C SER A 25 -7.42 -10.53 0.10
N ALA A 26 -7.46 -9.29 -0.17
CA ALA A 26 -6.58 -8.64 -1.06
C ALA A 26 -5.20 -8.97 -0.56
N GLY A 27 -4.32 -9.53 -1.40
CA GLY A 27 -2.92 -9.76 -1.08
C GLY A 27 -2.38 -8.52 -0.39
N LEU A 28 -2.36 -8.57 0.92
CA LEU A 28 -1.85 -7.49 1.74
C LEU A 28 -0.37 -7.46 1.42
N PHE A 29 0.07 -6.38 0.80
CA PHE A 29 1.50 -6.10 0.68
C PHE A 29 1.84 -5.21 1.86
N PRO A 30 2.28 -5.77 2.98
CA PRO A 30 2.70 -4.97 4.11
C PRO A 30 3.84 -4.05 3.67
N LEU A 31 3.93 -2.90 4.31
CA LEU A 31 5.11 -2.07 4.19
C LEU A 31 6.23 -2.72 5.00
N TYR A 32 7.33 -2.99 4.37
CA TYR A 32 8.54 -3.49 5.04
C TYR A 32 9.48 -2.32 5.36
N LEU A 33 9.99 -2.31 6.57
CA LEU A 33 10.97 -1.33 7.04
C LEU A 33 12.16 -2.05 7.67
N VAL A 34 13.37 -1.55 7.42
CA VAL A 34 14.60 -1.92 8.12
C VAL A 34 15.24 -0.66 8.69
N ASP A 35 15.40 -0.60 10.00
CA ASP A 35 15.86 0.59 10.74
C ASP A 35 15.13 1.90 10.32
N GLY A 36 13.82 1.80 10.04
CA GLY A 36 12.97 2.91 9.62
C GLY A 36 13.05 3.26 8.14
N MET A 37 13.88 2.62 7.35
CA MET A 37 13.97 2.79 5.89
C MET A 37 13.06 1.80 5.18
N ILE A 38 12.39 2.26 4.12
CA ILE A 38 11.53 1.41 3.28
C ILE A 38 12.38 0.35 2.58
N THR A 39 11.91 -0.88 2.60
CA THR A 39 12.54 -2.01 1.93
C THR A 39 11.48 -2.92 1.28
N ASN A 40 11.88 -4.09 0.79
CA ASN A 40 10.99 -5.10 0.25
C ASN A 40 11.28 -6.48 0.85
N GLU A 41 10.38 -7.43 0.62
CA GLU A 41 10.50 -8.78 1.17
C GLU A 41 11.77 -9.50 0.68
N GLU A 42 12.19 -9.24 -0.57
CA GLU A 42 13.36 -9.88 -1.17
C GLU A 42 14.65 -9.46 -0.46
N GLN A 43 14.79 -8.15 -0.18
CA GLN A 43 15.91 -7.61 0.58
C GLN A 43 15.93 -8.15 2.02
N LEU A 44 14.75 -8.30 2.64
CA LEU A 44 14.68 -8.84 3.99
C LEU A 44 15.18 -10.29 4.09
N LYS A 45 14.93 -11.09 3.05
CA LYS A 45 15.43 -12.47 2.99
C LYS A 45 16.96 -12.57 2.86
N ALA A 46 17.61 -11.48 2.41
CA ALA A 46 19.06 -11.42 2.32
C ALA A 46 19.73 -11.23 3.69
N PHE A 47 19.00 -10.71 4.69
CA PHE A 47 19.55 -10.56 6.04
C PHE A 47 19.51 -11.88 6.79
N GLY A 48 20.63 -12.27 7.38
CA GLY A 48 20.70 -13.44 8.25
C GLY A 48 19.96 -13.21 9.58
N PRO A 49 19.34 -14.24 10.17
CA PRO A 49 18.68 -14.11 11.48
C PRO A 49 19.62 -13.56 12.58
N ALA A 50 20.91 -13.80 12.45
CA ALA A 50 21.94 -13.31 13.38
C ALA A 50 22.14 -11.79 13.32
N GLU A 51 21.76 -11.14 12.23
CA GLU A 51 21.88 -9.68 12.01
C GLU A 51 20.66 -8.92 12.53
N ILE A 52 19.54 -9.61 12.74
CA ILE A 52 18.29 -9.00 13.20
C ILE A 52 18.26 -8.95 14.73
N SER A 53 17.96 -7.77 15.27
CA SER A 53 17.76 -7.53 16.71
C SER A 53 16.31 -7.70 17.11
N ALA A 54 15.36 -7.16 16.31
CA ALA A 54 13.93 -7.23 16.59
C ALA A 54 13.10 -7.17 15.31
N VAL A 55 11.90 -7.78 15.37
CA VAL A 55 10.86 -7.67 14.34
C VAL A 55 9.57 -7.24 15.03
N SER A 56 8.94 -6.19 14.52
CA SER A 56 7.67 -5.67 15.01
C SER A 56 6.65 -5.59 13.89
N VAL A 57 5.38 -5.95 14.19
CA VAL A 57 4.27 -5.88 13.22
C VAL A 57 3.21 -4.92 13.75
N TYR A 58 2.84 -3.93 12.95
CA TYR A 58 1.85 -2.92 13.30
C TYR A 58 0.63 -3.03 12.38
N LYS A 59 -0.56 -3.12 12.97
CA LYS A 59 -1.87 -3.21 12.29
C LYS A 59 -2.94 -2.33 12.91
N SER A 60 -2.54 -1.43 13.80
CA SER A 60 -3.44 -0.52 14.52
C SER A 60 -2.90 0.91 14.50
N ASP A 61 -3.77 1.88 14.76
CA ASP A 61 -3.46 3.31 14.71
C ASP A 61 -2.46 3.77 15.79
N ASN A 62 -2.17 2.93 16.78
CA ASN A 62 -1.21 3.24 17.83
C ASN A 62 0.23 2.97 17.36
N LEU A 63 0.72 3.82 16.47
CA LEU A 63 2.06 3.73 15.92
C LEU A 63 3.07 4.50 16.77
N PRO A 64 4.30 3.99 16.94
CA PRO A 64 5.42 4.79 17.43
C PRO A 64 5.63 6.03 16.56
N GLU A 65 6.10 7.13 17.16
CA GLU A 65 6.30 8.42 16.48
C GLU A 65 7.09 8.28 15.17
N LYS A 66 8.15 7.48 15.17
CA LYS A 66 8.99 7.21 13.98
C LYS A 66 8.23 6.57 12.82
N LEU A 67 7.04 5.99 13.05
CA LEU A 67 6.22 5.33 12.03
C LEU A 67 5.02 6.19 11.58
N ILE A 68 4.83 7.38 12.14
CA ILE A 68 3.77 8.32 11.74
C ILE A 68 3.75 8.60 10.22
N PRO A 69 4.91 8.74 9.53
CA PRO A 69 4.92 8.91 8.07
C PRO A 69 4.19 7.81 7.30
N PHE A 70 4.09 6.63 7.89
CA PHE A 70 3.53 5.42 7.28
C PHE A 70 2.11 5.08 7.74
N THR A 71 1.42 5.99 8.41
CA THR A 71 0.06 5.75 8.96
C THR A 71 -0.92 5.18 7.91
N ASN A 72 -0.77 5.59 6.65
CA ASN A 72 -1.64 5.14 5.56
C ASN A 72 -1.46 3.65 5.19
N PHE A 73 -0.41 3.00 5.69
CA PHE A 73 -0.12 1.58 5.45
C PHE A 73 -0.71 0.64 6.51
N ILE A 74 -1.35 1.17 7.56
CA ILE A 74 -1.88 0.36 8.67
C ILE A 74 -2.85 -0.72 8.18
N SER A 75 -3.69 -0.41 7.21
CA SER A 75 -4.64 -1.37 6.62
C SER A 75 -3.95 -2.55 5.93
N GLU A 76 -2.76 -2.32 5.40
CA GLU A 76 -1.93 -3.33 4.74
C GLU A 76 -0.99 -4.02 5.75
N GLY A 77 -0.73 -3.35 6.88
CA GLY A 77 0.24 -3.75 7.89
C GLY A 77 1.63 -3.15 7.64
N ILE A 78 2.36 -2.92 8.73
CA ILE A 78 3.75 -2.47 8.70
C ILE A 78 4.60 -3.51 9.43
N ILE A 79 5.63 -4.04 8.76
CA ILE A 79 6.62 -4.95 9.33
C ILE A 79 7.91 -4.16 9.47
N SER A 80 8.33 -3.89 10.70
CA SER A 80 9.54 -3.11 11.01
C SER A 80 10.59 -4.03 11.62
N ILE A 81 11.75 -4.06 11.01
CA ILE A 81 12.92 -4.82 11.43
C ILE A 81 13.95 -3.86 11.97
N THR A 82 14.53 -4.20 13.11
CA THR A 82 15.66 -3.51 13.71
C THR A 82 16.89 -4.39 13.58
N MET A 83 17.95 -3.85 12.99
CA MET A 83 19.22 -4.53 12.84
C MET A 83 20.07 -4.41 14.10
N LYS A 84 21.00 -5.33 14.34
CA LYS A 84 22.01 -5.18 15.36
C LYS A 84 22.99 -4.06 15.00
N SER A 85 23.39 -3.27 15.99
CA SER A 85 24.33 -2.16 15.78
C SER A 85 25.58 -2.63 15.03
N GLY A 86 25.95 -1.92 13.99
CA GLY A 86 27.16 -2.15 13.20
C GLY A 86 27.03 -3.15 12.04
N THR A 87 25.83 -3.67 11.75
CA THR A 87 25.67 -4.75 10.75
C THR A 87 25.43 -4.28 9.32
N ALA A 88 25.04 -3.03 9.05
CA ALA A 88 24.71 -2.70 7.66
C ALA A 88 25.06 -1.25 7.28
N ASN A 89 25.91 -1.10 6.28
CA ASN A 89 26.02 0.12 5.49
C ASN A 89 25.07 0.02 4.30
N LEU A 90 23.77 0.22 4.56
CA LEU A 90 22.72 0.07 3.55
C LEU A 90 22.62 1.35 2.71
N GLU A 91 22.82 1.21 1.41
CA GLU A 91 22.59 2.33 0.49
C GLU A 91 21.12 2.69 0.44
N SER A 92 20.83 3.97 0.63
CA SER A 92 19.47 4.49 0.66
C SER A 92 19.37 5.87 0.04
N VAL A 93 18.20 6.18 -0.46
CA VAL A 93 17.84 7.48 -1.01
C VAL A 93 16.56 7.97 -0.35
N SER A 94 16.43 9.28 -0.10
CA SER A 94 15.20 9.86 0.43
C SER A 94 14.19 10.13 -0.70
N LEU A 95 12.90 10.13 -0.35
CA LEU A 95 11.83 10.30 -1.34
C LEU A 95 11.84 11.70 -1.97
N ASP A 96 12.24 12.75 -1.23
CA ASP A 96 12.46 14.10 -1.78
C ASP A 96 13.55 14.12 -2.85
N ARG A 97 14.64 13.39 -2.63
CA ARG A 97 15.71 13.24 -3.65
C ARG A 97 15.19 12.53 -4.88
N LEU A 98 14.36 11.49 -4.72
CA LEU A 98 13.74 10.81 -5.86
C LEU A 98 12.80 11.74 -6.62
N ASN A 99 12.04 12.60 -5.94
CA ASN A 99 11.27 13.64 -6.61
C ASN A 99 12.14 14.52 -7.50
N ILE A 100 13.23 15.07 -6.96
CA ILE A 100 14.16 15.92 -7.72
C ILE A 100 14.74 15.16 -8.93
N GLN A 101 15.15 13.89 -8.76
CA GLN A 101 15.67 13.05 -9.85
C GLN A 101 14.64 12.86 -10.97
N HIS A 102 13.36 12.83 -10.65
CA HIS A 102 12.25 12.71 -11.60
C HIS A 102 11.64 14.07 -12.01
N GLN A 103 12.34 15.18 -11.77
CA GLN A 103 11.94 16.55 -12.15
C GLN A 103 10.66 17.03 -11.47
N PHE A 104 10.37 16.54 -10.28
CA PHE A 104 9.35 17.06 -9.39
C PHE A 104 9.95 18.01 -8.35
N ASP A 105 9.06 18.81 -7.74
CA ASP A 105 9.37 19.53 -6.51
C ASP A 105 9.67 18.54 -5.37
N GLU A 106 10.62 18.87 -4.50
CA GLU A 106 11.01 18.01 -3.36
C GLU A 106 9.82 17.68 -2.44
N LEU A 107 8.87 18.60 -2.32
CA LEU A 107 7.68 18.49 -1.49
C LEU A 107 6.52 17.79 -2.22
N ASN A 108 6.66 17.48 -3.52
CA ASN A 108 5.61 16.79 -4.26
C ASN A 108 5.25 15.45 -3.57
N PRO A 109 3.96 15.13 -3.36
CA PRO A 109 3.56 13.89 -2.72
C PRO A 109 4.15 12.66 -3.40
N VAL A 110 4.70 11.73 -2.60
CA VAL A 110 5.24 10.45 -3.09
C VAL A 110 4.38 9.29 -2.60
N TYR A 111 4.19 8.32 -3.46
CA TYR A 111 3.45 7.10 -3.20
C TYR A 111 4.39 5.89 -3.23
N ILE A 112 4.18 4.96 -2.33
CA ILE A 112 4.81 3.63 -2.33
C ILE A 112 3.71 2.60 -2.55
N ASN A 113 3.82 1.79 -3.61
CA ASN A 113 2.81 0.79 -3.96
C ASN A 113 1.39 1.39 -4.03
N ARG A 114 1.25 2.62 -4.54
CA ARG A 114 -0.01 3.39 -4.63
C ARG A 114 -0.57 3.89 -3.29
N ILE A 115 0.21 3.88 -2.23
CA ILE A 115 -0.17 4.41 -0.92
C ILE A 115 0.67 5.65 -0.62
N PHE A 116 0.02 6.75 -0.25
CA PHE A 116 0.68 8.01 0.05
C PHE A 116 1.55 7.93 1.31
N VAL A 117 2.79 8.41 1.21
CA VAL A 117 3.72 8.60 2.33
C VAL A 117 3.62 10.05 2.81
N LYS A 118 3.39 10.27 4.11
CA LYS A 118 3.16 11.62 4.67
C LYS A 118 4.42 12.49 4.75
N ASN A 119 5.61 11.92 4.60
CA ASN A 119 6.87 12.65 4.75
C ASN A 119 7.90 12.18 3.71
N ASN A 120 8.35 13.08 2.87
CA ASN A 120 9.31 12.79 1.79
C ASN A 120 10.76 12.66 2.28
N THR A 121 11.09 13.06 3.52
CA THR A 121 12.42 12.83 4.08
C THR A 121 12.70 11.37 4.46
N VAL A 122 11.66 10.53 4.41
CA VAL A 122 11.77 9.08 4.58
C VAL A 122 12.69 8.50 3.52
N LYS A 123 13.49 7.53 3.91
CA LYS A 123 14.44 6.84 3.02
C LYS A 123 13.90 5.50 2.54
N ILE A 124 14.29 5.14 1.34
CA ILE A 124 14.11 3.81 0.76
C ILE A 124 15.48 3.21 0.44
N LEU A 125 15.67 1.93 0.71
CA LEU A 125 16.86 1.22 0.28
C LEU A 125 16.92 1.19 -1.25
N THR A 126 18.08 1.48 -1.81
CA THR A 126 18.27 1.56 -3.27
C THR A 126 17.85 0.26 -3.96
N ASP A 127 18.20 -0.89 -3.37
CA ASP A 127 17.87 -2.20 -3.92
C ASP A 127 16.38 -2.59 -3.72
N ALA A 128 15.63 -1.86 -2.91
CA ALA A 128 14.20 -2.08 -2.75
C ALA A 128 13.35 -1.35 -3.80
N LEU A 129 13.96 -0.44 -4.55
CA LEU A 129 13.31 0.32 -5.60
C LEU A 129 13.21 -0.55 -6.87
N VAL A 130 12.03 -1.15 -7.12
CA VAL A 130 11.81 -2.03 -8.28
C VAL A 130 11.48 -1.21 -9.52
N GLU A 131 10.66 -0.19 -9.39
CA GLU A 131 10.22 0.67 -10.51
C GLU A 131 9.73 2.01 -9.99
N ALA A 132 10.03 3.08 -10.73
CA ALA A 132 9.44 4.40 -10.55
C ALA A 132 8.40 4.65 -11.66
N GLU A 133 7.23 5.14 -11.29
CA GLU A 133 6.09 5.37 -12.17
C GLU A 133 5.55 6.78 -11.93
N ILE A 134 5.25 7.53 -12.99
CA ILE A 134 4.50 8.77 -12.86
C ILE A 134 3.01 8.45 -12.95
N ILE A 135 2.27 8.82 -11.90
CA ILE A 135 0.82 8.71 -11.86
C ILE A 135 0.21 10.11 -11.95
N GLU A 136 -0.93 10.21 -12.63
CA GLU A 136 -1.65 11.46 -12.78
C GLU A 136 -3.04 11.34 -12.15
N ASN A 137 -3.40 12.34 -11.35
CA ASN A 137 -4.72 12.46 -10.76
C ASN A 137 -5.16 13.93 -10.78
N ASN A 138 -6.33 14.22 -11.32
CA ASN A 138 -6.86 15.57 -11.48
C ASN A 138 -5.89 16.57 -12.16
N GLY A 139 -5.13 16.10 -13.16
CA GLY A 139 -4.13 16.90 -13.85
C GLY A 139 -2.84 17.14 -13.05
N GLN A 140 -2.75 16.66 -11.82
CA GLN A 140 -1.54 16.70 -11.01
C GLN A 140 -0.76 15.39 -11.12
N LYS A 141 0.56 15.49 -11.29
CA LYS A 141 1.47 14.34 -11.41
C LYS A 141 2.18 14.05 -10.11
N PHE A 142 2.33 12.76 -9.83
CA PHE A 142 2.96 12.27 -8.61
C PHE A 142 3.93 11.14 -8.93
N LEU A 143 4.98 11.00 -8.12
CA LEU A 143 5.88 9.87 -8.18
C LEU A 143 5.28 8.71 -7.37
N ASN A 144 5.14 7.55 -8.00
CA ASN A 144 4.83 6.29 -7.34
C ASN A 144 6.01 5.33 -7.49
N ILE A 145 6.50 4.83 -6.37
CA ILE A 145 7.59 3.87 -6.32
C ILE A 145 7.03 2.50 -6.00
N TRP A 146 7.38 1.53 -6.82
CA TRP A 146 7.05 0.15 -6.58
C TRP A 146 8.19 -0.57 -5.86
N THR A 147 7.88 -1.21 -4.74
CA THR A 147 8.77 -2.11 -3.99
C THR A 147 8.46 -3.57 -4.27
N VAL A 148 7.43 -3.86 -5.08
CA VAL A 148 7.00 -5.20 -5.47
C VAL A 148 7.09 -5.39 -6.98
N LYS A 149 7.41 -6.60 -7.43
CA LYS A 149 7.55 -6.94 -8.86
C LYS A 149 6.20 -6.82 -9.57
N LYS A 150 6.23 -6.48 -10.86
CA LYS A 150 5.03 -6.27 -11.68
C LYS A 150 4.10 -7.48 -11.70
N SER A 151 4.63 -8.69 -11.68
CA SER A 151 3.87 -9.94 -11.60
C SER A 151 3.03 -10.08 -10.34
N GLU A 152 3.42 -9.41 -9.26
CA GLU A 152 2.77 -9.48 -7.95
C GLU A 152 1.71 -8.38 -7.76
N ARG A 153 1.67 -7.36 -8.63
CA ARG A 153 0.84 -6.16 -8.49
C ARG A 153 -0.62 -6.34 -8.84
N ASN A 154 -1.02 -7.45 -9.47
CA ASN A 154 -2.38 -7.65 -9.98
C ASN A 154 -3.47 -7.44 -8.93
N GLY A 155 -3.20 -7.78 -7.67
CA GLY A 155 -4.08 -7.51 -6.53
C GLY A 155 -4.16 -6.03 -6.14
N ILE A 156 -3.07 -5.28 -6.26
CA ILE A 156 -2.97 -3.85 -5.91
C ILE A 156 -3.71 -2.99 -6.95
N VAL A 157 -3.47 -3.23 -8.24
CA VAL A 157 -4.02 -2.42 -9.33
C VAL A 157 -5.54 -2.54 -9.42
N LYS A 158 -6.10 -3.73 -9.22
CA LYS A 158 -7.56 -3.94 -9.23
C LYS A 158 -8.30 -3.21 -8.11
N ARG A 159 -7.62 -2.89 -7.00
CA ARG A 159 -8.20 -2.19 -5.84
C ARG A 159 -8.06 -0.69 -5.91
N SER A 160 -6.99 -0.22 -6.51
CA SER A 160 -6.72 1.18 -6.63
C SER A 160 -7.37 1.78 -7.89
N GLY A 161 -8.66 1.52 -8.13
CA GLY A 161 -9.43 2.34 -9.08
C GLY A 161 -9.32 3.85 -8.81
N GLY A 162 -8.40 4.23 -7.93
CA GLY A 162 -7.96 5.54 -7.54
C GLY A 162 -6.77 5.47 -6.57
N ILE A 163 -6.05 6.54 -6.43
CA ILE A 163 -4.97 6.71 -5.47
C ILE A 163 -5.59 6.76 -4.07
N LYS A 164 -5.26 5.79 -3.19
CA LYS A 164 -5.75 5.82 -1.80
C LYS A 164 -5.30 7.10 -1.11
N ASN A 165 -6.24 7.76 -0.41
CA ASN A 165 -6.02 8.90 0.48
C ASN A 165 -5.72 10.27 -0.16
N LEU A 166 -6.01 10.47 -1.45
CA LEU A 166 -6.22 11.83 -1.92
C LEU A 166 -7.55 12.39 -1.37
N PRO A 167 -7.63 13.71 -1.09
CA PRO A 167 -8.91 14.35 -0.83
C PRO A 167 -9.90 13.98 -1.93
N LYS A 168 -11.13 13.58 -1.56
CA LYS A 168 -12.14 13.04 -2.48
C LYS A 168 -12.53 14.08 -3.54
N GLU A 169 -11.79 14.13 -4.64
CA GLU A 169 -12.29 14.70 -5.89
C GLU A 169 -12.32 13.59 -6.95
N LYS A 170 -13.44 13.51 -7.66
CA LYS A 170 -13.75 12.46 -8.63
C LYS A 170 -12.87 12.60 -9.88
N SER A 171 -11.89 11.74 -10.08
CA SER A 171 -11.15 11.71 -11.35
C SER A 171 -10.48 10.35 -11.61
N ALA A 172 -10.32 10.02 -12.88
CA ALA A 172 -9.63 8.82 -13.35
C ALA A 172 -8.11 9.04 -13.35
N ALA A 173 -7.36 8.15 -12.72
CA ALA A 173 -5.91 8.18 -12.78
C ALA A 173 -5.39 7.60 -14.10
N LYS A 174 -4.51 8.34 -14.77
CA LYS A 174 -3.76 7.87 -15.95
C LYS A 174 -2.33 7.55 -15.54
N THR A 175 -1.88 6.36 -15.88
CA THR A 175 -0.52 5.89 -15.57
C THR A 175 0.41 6.11 -16.77
N VAL A 176 1.59 6.67 -16.51
CA VAL A 176 2.71 6.75 -17.47
C VAL A 176 3.90 6.04 -16.83
N ILE A 177 4.42 5.02 -17.50
CA ILE A 177 5.59 4.25 -17.06
C ILE A 177 6.84 4.87 -17.67
N LEU A 178 7.80 5.21 -16.80
CA LEU A 178 9.15 5.61 -17.22
C LEU A 178 10.00 4.35 -17.40
N LYS A 179 10.67 4.27 -18.54
CA LYS A 179 11.66 3.23 -18.84
C LYS A 179 13.04 3.72 -18.46
#